data_5a1ebd59f8714005504550b676dabf3f
#
_entry.id   5a1ebd59f8714005504550b676dabf3f
#
_cell.length_a   1.000
_cell.length_b   1.000
_cell.length_c   1.000
_cell.angle_alpha   90.00
_cell.angle_beta   90.00
_cell.angle_gamma   90.00
#
_symmetry.space_group_name_H-M   'P 1'
#
loop_
_entity.id
_entity.type
_entity.pdbx_description
1 polymer ?
#
loop_
_entity_poly.entity_id
_entity_poly.type
_entity_poly.pdbx_seq_one_letter_code
_entity_poly.pdbx_strand_id
1 'polypeptide(L)'
;MKIIVADSSDLIRTGLIQLIRTASTLEAEELEFFEADSLERLLTLVERIPADMCFVESYMVEDDMTAHMIELVRNNNMTHWVIMAEKPAKLVLQFVKEHSNFSIFLKKSCREEIQSCIRMAVRHEQFICNECLRLIYENENEQNKSGIITPAECVVLALLAQGVKVKDIAILQNRSKHTIRTHKRDIFAKLGVSTTVEAIMTAYTLGLIKPPETR
;
A
#
# COMPACT_ATOMS: atom_id res chain seq x y z
N MET A 1 12.66 21.80 10.46
CA MET A 1 11.95 20.68 9.83
C MET A 1 10.61 21.19 9.30
N LYS A 2 10.29 20.93 8.02
CA LYS A 2 9.06 21.38 7.35
C LYS A 2 8.04 20.26 7.34
N ILE A 3 6.84 20.54 7.83
CA ILE A 3 5.77 19.55 8.00
C ILE A 3 4.49 20.05 7.34
N ILE A 4 3.95 19.27 6.42
CA ILE A 4 2.63 19.51 5.85
C ILE A 4 1.60 18.72 6.64
N VAL A 5 0.48 19.36 7.00
CA VAL A 5 -0.66 18.72 7.67
C VAL A 5 -1.91 18.96 6.83
N ALA A 6 -2.41 17.89 6.23
CA ALA A 6 -3.54 17.92 5.30
C ALA A 6 -4.73 17.12 5.84
N ASP A 7 -5.79 17.84 6.22
CA ASP A 7 -7.07 17.30 6.68
C ASP A 7 -8.15 18.35 6.44
N SER A 8 -9.33 17.94 6.04
CA SER A 8 -10.48 18.85 5.85
C SER A 8 -10.92 19.53 7.17
N SER A 9 -10.71 18.87 8.31
CA SER A 9 -11.06 19.37 9.64
C SER A 9 -9.96 20.23 10.26
N ASP A 10 -10.25 21.49 10.50
CA ASP A 10 -9.38 22.42 11.23
C ASP A 10 -9.00 21.93 12.63
N LEU A 11 -9.96 21.29 13.32
CA LEU A 11 -9.74 20.72 14.65
C LEU A 11 -8.68 19.62 14.63
N ILE A 12 -8.70 18.76 13.60
CA ILE A 12 -7.73 17.67 13.46
C ILE A 12 -6.36 18.24 13.13
N ARG A 13 -6.27 19.20 12.21
CA ARG A 13 -4.98 19.84 11.88
C ARG A 13 -4.37 20.49 13.10
N THR A 14 -5.14 21.32 13.82
CA THR A 14 -4.69 21.98 15.05
C THR A 14 -4.27 20.97 16.12
N GLY A 15 -5.08 19.95 16.38
CA GLY A 15 -4.77 18.90 17.35
C GLY A 15 -3.49 18.14 17.02
N LEU A 16 -3.31 17.78 15.75
CA LEU A 16 -2.12 17.06 15.30
C LEU A 16 -0.85 17.92 15.39
N ILE A 17 -0.92 19.19 15.00
CA ILE A 17 0.20 20.13 15.16
C ILE A 17 0.64 20.19 16.63
N GLN A 18 -0.32 20.25 17.58
CA GLN A 18 0.02 20.22 19.00
C GLN A 18 0.64 18.90 19.45
N LEU A 19 0.16 17.77 18.93
CA LEU A 19 0.74 16.46 19.22
C LEU A 19 2.18 16.36 18.69
N ILE A 20 2.46 16.85 17.49
CA ILE A 20 3.79 16.87 16.90
C ILE A 20 4.73 17.74 17.74
N ARG A 21 4.30 18.94 18.12
CA ARG A 21 5.10 19.83 18.99
C ARG A 21 5.42 19.23 20.35
N THR A 22 4.52 18.42 20.91
CA THR A 22 4.70 17.79 22.23
C THR A 22 5.36 16.42 22.19
N ALA A 23 5.63 15.87 21.03
CA ALA A 23 6.33 14.58 20.86
C ALA A 23 7.85 14.71 21.14
N SER A 24 8.23 15.46 22.10
CA SER A 24 9.47 15.77 22.85
C SER A 24 10.87 15.40 22.27
N THR A 25 10.96 14.71 21.17
CA THR A 25 12.23 14.38 20.51
C THR A 25 12.70 15.46 19.54
N LEU A 26 11.94 16.54 19.38
CA LEU A 26 12.15 17.62 18.39
C LEU A 26 12.50 18.97 19.07
N GLU A 27 12.97 18.95 20.35
CA GLU A 27 13.21 20.15 21.15
C GLU A 27 14.29 21.10 20.61
N ALA A 28 15.08 20.67 19.62
CA ALA A 28 16.20 21.48 19.10
C ALA A 28 15.93 22.04 17.68
N GLU A 29 14.84 21.68 17.01
CA GLU A 29 14.58 22.13 15.64
C GLU A 29 13.38 23.08 15.57
N GLU A 30 13.51 24.19 14.82
CA GLU A 30 12.38 25.02 14.45
C GLU A 30 11.44 24.19 13.54
N LEU A 31 10.23 23.92 14.04
CA LEU A 31 9.17 23.24 13.28
C LEU A 31 8.36 24.28 12.51
N GLU A 32 8.35 24.14 11.20
CA GLU A 32 7.57 24.96 10.29
C GLU A 32 6.39 24.14 9.76
N PHE A 33 5.15 24.59 10.01
CA PHE A 33 3.95 23.89 9.63
C PHE A 33 3.24 24.57 8.46
N PHE A 34 2.77 23.75 7.52
CA PHE A 34 1.98 24.15 6.39
C PHE A 34 0.68 23.35 6.40
N GLU A 35 -0.44 24.04 6.32
CA GLU A 35 -1.75 23.41 6.40
C GLU A 35 -2.44 23.35 5.05
N ALA A 36 -3.10 22.22 4.78
CA ALA A 36 -3.97 22.02 3.62
C ALA A 36 -5.34 21.51 4.10
N ASP A 37 -6.39 22.16 3.67
CA ASP A 37 -7.80 21.80 3.94
C ASP A 37 -8.44 21.05 2.77
N SER A 38 -7.72 20.92 1.67
CA SER A 38 -8.19 20.33 0.41
C SER A 38 -7.03 19.65 -0.36
N LEU A 39 -7.37 18.75 -1.25
CA LEU A 39 -6.39 18.09 -2.14
C LEU A 39 -5.65 19.11 -3.01
N GLU A 40 -6.36 20.08 -3.60
CA GLU A 40 -5.75 21.12 -4.43
C GLU A 40 -4.68 21.90 -3.65
N ARG A 41 -4.97 22.25 -2.41
CA ARG A 41 -4.03 22.94 -1.53
C ARG A 41 -2.83 22.05 -1.18
N LEU A 42 -3.08 20.77 -0.88
CA LEU A 42 -2.01 19.81 -0.62
C LEU A 42 -1.06 19.68 -1.81
N LEU A 43 -1.58 19.48 -3.03
CA LEU A 43 -0.78 19.37 -4.24
C LEU A 43 0.09 20.61 -4.45
N THR A 44 -0.51 21.80 -4.30
CA THR A 44 0.21 23.07 -4.39
C THR A 44 1.36 23.18 -3.38
N LEU A 45 1.16 22.72 -2.15
CA LEU A 45 2.19 22.75 -1.11
C LEU A 45 3.32 21.79 -1.39
N VAL A 46 2.99 20.56 -1.77
CA VAL A 46 3.99 19.50 -2.04
C VAL A 46 4.90 19.86 -3.22
N GLU A 47 4.37 20.54 -4.25
CA GLU A 47 5.18 21.03 -5.38
C GLU A 47 6.15 22.14 -5.00
N ARG A 48 5.78 22.99 -4.02
CA ARG A 48 6.54 24.21 -3.68
C ARG A 48 7.44 24.06 -2.47
N ILE A 49 7.12 23.13 -1.59
CA ILE A 49 7.77 22.98 -0.29
C ILE A 49 8.42 21.60 -0.22
N PRO A 50 9.76 21.53 -0.14
CA PRO A 50 10.45 20.27 0.17
C PRO A 50 10.18 19.92 1.66
N ALA A 51 9.06 19.24 1.89
CA ALA A 51 8.65 18.86 3.22
C ALA A 51 9.40 17.60 3.69
N ASP A 52 9.83 17.61 4.96
CA ASP A 52 10.44 16.43 5.60
C ASP A 52 9.36 15.39 5.93
N MET A 53 8.18 15.87 6.33
CA MET A 53 7.01 15.01 6.61
C MET A 53 5.73 15.59 6.05
N CYS A 54 4.81 14.69 5.64
CA CYS A 54 3.48 15.05 5.21
C CYS A 54 2.45 14.15 5.87
N PHE A 55 1.61 14.72 6.74
CA PHE A 55 0.44 14.06 7.30
C PHE A 55 -0.76 14.32 6.39
N VAL A 56 -1.41 13.26 5.91
CA VAL A 56 -2.50 13.39 4.95
C VAL A 56 -3.69 12.52 5.32
N GLU A 57 -4.89 13.10 5.28
CA GLU A 57 -6.14 12.38 5.44
C GLU A 57 -6.37 11.43 4.26
N SER A 58 -6.73 10.17 4.54
CA SER A 58 -6.92 9.14 3.50
C SER A 58 -7.94 9.53 2.43
N TYR A 59 -9.05 10.15 2.82
CA TYR A 59 -10.10 10.60 1.88
C TYR A 59 -9.63 11.65 0.86
N MET A 60 -8.62 12.44 1.20
CA MET A 60 -8.06 13.42 0.25
C MET A 60 -7.36 12.75 -0.93
N VAL A 61 -7.00 11.49 -0.80
CA VAL A 61 -6.18 10.76 -1.75
C VAL A 61 -6.83 9.48 -2.29
N GLU A 62 -8.00 9.06 -1.76
CA GLU A 62 -8.64 7.77 -2.11
C GLU A 62 -9.16 7.70 -3.55
N ASP A 63 -9.75 8.77 -4.07
CA ASP A 63 -10.39 8.76 -5.40
C ASP A 63 -9.39 8.75 -6.57
N ASP A 64 -8.14 9.19 -6.34
CA ASP A 64 -7.11 9.27 -7.38
C ASP A 64 -5.72 8.78 -6.90
N MET A 65 -5.73 7.98 -5.84
CA MET A 65 -4.52 7.58 -5.09
C MET A 65 -3.45 6.91 -5.94
N THR A 66 -3.84 6.23 -7.01
CA THR A 66 -2.89 5.44 -7.81
C THR A 66 -2.04 6.29 -8.75
N ALA A 67 -2.57 7.32 -9.35
CA ALA A 67 -1.82 8.14 -10.32
C ALA A 67 -1.07 9.30 -9.64
N HIS A 68 -1.78 10.13 -8.88
CA HIS A 68 -1.19 11.32 -8.26
C HIS A 68 -0.24 11.02 -7.09
N MET A 69 -0.58 10.06 -6.21
CA MET A 69 0.31 9.69 -5.11
C MET A 69 1.59 9.01 -5.61
N ILE A 70 1.51 8.18 -6.63
CA ILE A 70 2.71 7.59 -7.25
C ILE A 70 3.60 8.68 -7.84
N GLU A 71 3.01 9.69 -8.44
CA GLU A 71 3.75 10.82 -9.03
C GLU A 71 4.35 11.73 -7.93
N LEU A 72 3.59 12.04 -6.87
CA LEU A 72 4.05 12.78 -5.70
C LEU A 72 5.21 12.06 -5.00
N VAL A 73 5.10 10.74 -4.84
CA VAL A 73 6.13 9.90 -4.23
C VAL A 73 7.40 9.85 -5.08
N ARG A 74 7.27 9.71 -6.40
CA ARG A 74 8.42 9.71 -7.33
C ARG A 74 9.18 11.01 -7.30
N ASN A 75 8.47 12.13 -7.14
CA ASN A 75 9.05 13.47 -7.16
C ASN A 75 9.59 13.91 -5.80
N ASN A 76 9.20 13.25 -4.69
CA ASN A 76 9.54 13.61 -3.31
C ASN A 76 10.01 12.40 -2.48
N ASN A 77 11.02 11.70 -2.96
CA ASN A 77 11.58 10.50 -2.30
C ASN A 77 12.10 10.72 -0.86
N MET A 78 12.32 11.97 -0.45
CA MET A 78 12.82 12.32 0.88
C MET A 78 11.71 12.59 1.88
N THR A 79 10.48 12.82 1.45
CA THR A 79 9.34 13.09 2.34
C THR A 79 8.85 11.79 2.98
N HIS A 80 8.70 11.78 4.30
CA HIS A 80 8.00 10.71 5.00
C HIS A 80 6.50 11.01 5.07
N TRP A 81 5.69 10.12 4.53
CA TRP A 81 4.24 10.28 4.44
C TRP A 81 3.55 9.55 5.59
N VAL A 82 2.63 10.23 6.25
CA VAL A 82 1.82 9.65 7.32
C VAL A 82 0.35 9.75 6.94
N ILE A 83 -0.27 8.62 6.66
CA ILE A 83 -1.69 8.54 6.31
C ILE A 83 -2.51 8.49 7.59
N MET A 84 -3.51 9.37 7.67
CA MET A 84 -4.51 9.42 8.74
C MET A 84 -5.84 8.90 8.19
N ALA A 85 -6.37 7.83 8.73
CA ALA A 85 -7.60 7.22 8.23
C ALA A 85 -8.64 6.99 9.33
N GLU A 86 -9.91 7.12 9.02
CA GLU A 86 -10.99 6.58 9.87
C GLU A 86 -11.16 5.08 9.61
N LYS A 87 -11.30 4.72 8.33
CA LYS A 87 -11.34 3.35 7.82
C LYS A 87 -10.48 3.28 6.57
N PRO A 88 -9.28 2.68 6.64
CA PRO A 88 -8.41 2.63 5.47
C PRO A 88 -8.97 1.68 4.42
N ALA A 89 -8.98 2.12 3.15
CA ALA A 89 -9.30 1.26 2.02
C ALA A 89 -8.23 0.17 1.86
N LYS A 90 -8.60 -0.99 1.30
CA LYS A 90 -7.65 -2.09 1.05
C LYS A 90 -6.44 -1.66 0.21
N LEU A 91 -6.69 -0.80 -0.77
CA LEU A 91 -5.65 -0.26 -1.64
C LEU A 91 -4.63 0.59 -0.87
N VAL A 92 -5.10 1.42 0.08
CA VAL A 92 -4.24 2.23 0.96
C VAL A 92 -3.34 1.34 1.82
N LEU A 93 -3.91 0.29 2.41
CA LEU A 93 -3.17 -0.66 3.25
C LEU A 93 -2.08 -1.40 2.45
N GLN A 94 -2.42 -1.84 1.24
CA GLN A 94 -1.46 -2.48 0.34
C GLN A 94 -0.35 -1.51 -0.06
N PHE A 95 -0.70 -0.29 -0.42
CA PHE A 95 0.26 0.74 -0.81
C PHE A 95 1.25 1.06 0.33
N VAL A 96 0.75 1.28 1.55
CA VAL A 96 1.59 1.52 2.73
C VAL A 96 2.52 0.34 3.00
N LYS A 97 2.05 -0.89 2.87
CA LYS A 97 2.87 -2.09 3.04
C LYS A 97 4.04 -2.17 2.06
N GLU A 98 3.84 -1.71 0.82
CA GLU A 98 4.84 -1.79 -0.26
C GLU A 98 5.86 -0.64 -0.23
N HIS A 99 5.58 0.45 0.51
CA HIS A 99 6.39 1.66 0.52
C HIS A 99 6.85 2.03 1.94
N SER A 100 8.12 1.83 2.23
CA SER A 100 8.70 2.03 3.58
C SER A 100 8.71 3.50 4.07
N ASN A 101 8.60 4.47 3.17
CA ASN A 101 8.47 5.89 3.52
C ASN A 101 7.02 6.32 3.82
N PHE A 102 6.10 5.34 3.96
CA PHE A 102 4.72 5.56 4.36
C PHE A 102 4.43 4.93 5.72
N SER A 103 3.81 5.72 6.58
CA SER A 103 3.25 5.28 7.86
C SER A 103 1.73 5.43 7.83
N ILE A 104 1.02 4.72 8.70
CA ILE A 104 -0.43 4.86 8.84
C ILE A 104 -0.87 4.69 10.29
N PHE A 105 -1.77 5.57 10.73
CA PHE A 105 -2.55 5.39 11.95
C PHE A 105 -4.03 5.73 11.73
N LEU A 106 -4.89 5.24 12.62
CA LEU A 106 -6.31 5.57 12.59
C LEU A 106 -6.59 6.83 13.39
N LYS A 107 -7.51 7.68 12.94
CA LYS A 107 -7.94 8.88 13.67
C LYS A 107 -8.49 8.57 15.07
N LYS A 108 -8.97 7.32 15.30
CA LYS A 108 -9.39 6.79 16.59
C LYS A 108 -8.26 6.22 17.45
N SER A 109 -7.03 6.17 16.94
CA SER A 109 -5.87 5.68 17.71
C SER A 109 -5.65 6.49 18.98
N CYS A 110 -5.18 5.82 20.03
CA CYS A 110 -4.83 6.51 21.27
C CYS A 110 -3.64 7.47 21.08
N ARG A 111 -3.51 8.42 21.98
CA ARG A 111 -2.45 9.44 21.94
C ARG A 111 -1.07 8.83 21.85
N GLU A 112 -0.81 7.76 22.60
CA GLU A 112 0.46 7.07 22.68
C GLU A 112 0.84 6.42 21.34
N GLU A 113 -0.13 5.87 20.65
CA GLU A 113 0.06 5.26 19.33
C GLU A 113 0.38 6.32 18.27
N ILE A 114 -0.36 7.44 18.27
CA ILE A 114 -0.09 8.58 17.36
C ILE A 114 1.30 9.17 17.64
N GLN A 115 1.69 9.37 18.91
CA GLN A 115 3.01 9.85 19.27
C GLN A 115 4.13 8.87 18.86
N SER A 116 3.87 7.56 18.93
CA SER A 116 4.82 6.55 18.44
C SER A 116 5.00 6.64 16.92
N CYS A 117 3.90 6.81 16.18
CA CYS A 117 3.95 7.07 14.75
C CYS A 117 4.79 8.32 14.41
N ILE A 118 4.55 9.44 15.12
CA ILE A 118 5.31 10.69 14.93
C ILE A 118 6.80 10.46 15.18
N ARG A 119 7.17 9.81 16.29
CA ARG A 119 8.59 9.53 16.62
C ARG A 119 9.30 8.68 15.57
N MET A 120 8.61 7.68 15.03
CA MET A 120 9.17 6.83 13.97
C MET A 120 9.27 7.59 12.65
N ALA A 121 8.24 8.35 12.27
CA ALA A 121 8.24 9.16 11.05
C ALA A 121 9.38 10.19 11.02
N VAL A 122 9.69 10.83 12.16
CA VAL A 122 10.86 11.74 12.31
C VAL A 122 12.20 11.05 12.02
N ARG A 123 12.30 9.76 12.27
CA ARG A 123 13.49 8.96 11.97
C ARG A 123 13.45 8.33 10.58
N HIS A 124 12.44 8.67 9.77
CA HIS A 124 12.14 8.01 8.48
C HIS A 124 11.91 6.50 8.62
N GLU A 125 11.45 6.05 9.78
CA GLU A 125 11.06 4.67 10.06
C GLU A 125 9.56 4.50 9.82
N GLN A 126 9.18 3.39 9.17
CA GLN A 126 7.79 3.08 8.92
C GLN A 126 7.06 2.70 10.21
N PHE A 127 5.87 3.26 10.39
CA PHE A 127 4.91 2.87 11.43
C PHE A 127 3.59 2.44 10.80
N ILE A 128 3.10 1.28 11.20
CA ILE A 128 1.76 0.79 10.85
C ILE A 128 1.05 0.45 12.16
N CYS A 129 -0.06 1.12 12.46
CA CYS A 129 -0.78 0.86 13.71
C CYS A 129 -1.32 -0.57 13.77
N ASN A 130 -1.50 -1.10 14.99
CA ASN A 130 -1.87 -2.50 15.20
C ASN A 130 -3.14 -2.92 14.46
N GLU A 131 -4.16 -2.07 14.43
CA GLU A 131 -5.40 -2.34 13.70
C GLU A 131 -5.18 -2.44 12.19
N CYS A 132 -4.34 -1.55 11.61
CA CYS A 132 -3.98 -1.61 10.19
C CYS A 132 -3.17 -2.87 9.86
N LEU A 133 -2.23 -3.27 10.73
CA LEU A 133 -1.51 -4.53 10.59
C LEU A 133 -2.47 -5.72 10.58
N ARG A 134 -3.44 -5.76 11.51
CA ARG A 134 -4.46 -6.81 11.55
C ARG A 134 -5.25 -6.86 10.24
N LEU A 135 -5.71 -5.70 9.73
CA LEU A 135 -6.44 -5.62 8.47
C LEU A 135 -5.60 -6.06 7.25
N ILE A 136 -4.31 -5.76 7.24
CA ILE A 136 -3.39 -6.25 6.19
C ILE A 136 -3.34 -7.78 6.21
N TYR A 137 -3.13 -8.40 7.38
CA TYR A 137 -3.09 -9.86 7.51
C TYR A 137 -4.43 -10.53 7.19
N GLU A 138 -5.56 -9.93 7.59
CA GLU A 138 -6.90 -10.43 7.25
C GLU A 138 -7.14 -10.37 5.74
N ASN A 139 -6.79 -9.26 5.09
CA ASN A 139 -6.90 -9.11 3.64
C ASN A 139 -6.04 -10.14 2.88
N GLU A 140 -4.82 -10.42 3.34
CA GLU A 140 -3.97 -11.46 2.75
C GLU A 140 -4.59 -12.85 2.91
N ASN A 141 -5.14 -13.14 4.07
CA ASN A 141 -5.84 -14.40 4.32
C ASN A 141 -7.15 -14.53 3.53
N GLU A 142 -7.88 -13.42 3.33
CA GLU A 142 -9.07 -13.40 2.48
C GLU A 142 -8.71 -13.53 1.00
N GLN A 143 -7.67 -12.87 0.51
CA GLN A 143 -7.18 -13.05 -0.86
C GLN A 143 -6.73 -14.49 -1.11
N ASN A 144 -6.14 -15.13 -0.12
CA ASN A 144 -5.80 -16.55 -0.18
C ASN A 144 -7.04 -17.47 -0.13
N LYS A 145 -8.17 -17.02 0.45
CA LYS A 145 -9.44 -17.76 0.55
C LYS A 145 -10.47 -17.39 -0.52
N SER A 146 -10.40 -16.19 -1.10
CA SER A 146 -11.50 -15.60 -1.90
C SER A 146 -11.46 -15.91 -3.40
N GLY A 147 -10.74 -16.92 -3.82
CA GLY A 147 -10.70 -17.30 -5.25
C GLY A 147 -10.00 -16.28 -6.17
N ILE A 148 -9.45 -15.20 -5.66
CA ILE A 148 -8.71 -14.22 -6.47
C ILE A 148 -7.31 -14.75 -6.76
N ILE A 149 -6.98 -14.79 -8.05
CA ILE A 149 -5.65 -15.21 -8.51
C ILE A 149 -4.63 -14.11 -8.19
N THR A 150 -3.60 -14.45 -7.43
CA THR A 150 -2.53 -13.52 -7.08
C THR A 150 -1.60 -13.23 -8.26
N PRO A 151 -0.81 -12.13 -8.26
CA PRO A 151 0.17 -11.86 -9.30
C PRO A 151 1.17 -13.01 -9.52
N ALA A 152 1.63 -13.67 -8.46
CA ALA A 152 2.52 -14.83 -8.55
C ALA A 152 1.82 -16.02 -9.23
N GLU A 153 0.55 -16.27 -8.91
CA GLU A 153 -0.27 -17.30 -9.55
C GLU A 153 -0.55 -16.96 -11.01
N CYS A 154 -0.78 -15.67 -11.36
CA CYS A 154 -0.91 -15.23 -12.74
C CYS A 154 0.36 -15.55 -13.56
N VAL A 155 1.54 -15.31 -13.01
CA VAL A 155 2.81 -15.64 -13.68
C VAL A 155 2.92 -17.15 -13.92
N VAL A 156 2.61 -17.97 -12.90
CA VAL A 156 2.62 -19.44 -13.04
C VAL A 156 1.60 -19.87 -14.09
N LEU A 157 0.41 -19.28 -14.11
CA LEU A 157 -0.66 -19.58 -15.05
C LEU A 157 -0.27 -19.19 -16.49
N ALA A 158 0.36 -18.05 -16.69
CA ALA A 158 0.85 -17.60 -17.99
C ALA A 158 1.93 -18.54 -18.55
N LEU A 159 2.87 -19.00 -17.69
CA LEU A 159 3.90 -19.99 -18.10
C LEU A 159 3.29 -21.36 -18.42
N LEU A 160 2.28 -21.80 -17.67
CA LEU A 160 1.53 -23.02 -17.98
C LEU A 160 0.80 -22.90 -19.33
N ALA A 161 0.24 -21.73 -19.63
CA ALA A 161 -0.42 -21.46 -20.91
C ALA A 161 0.54 -21.51 -22.11
N GLN A 162 1.82 -21.18 -21.89
CA GLN A 162 2.92 -21.34 -22.86
C GLN A 162 3.43 -22.78 -22.96
N GLY A 163 2.87 -23.73 -22.23
CA GLY A 163 3.29 -25.12 -22.23
C GLY A 163 4.54 -25.42 -21.39
N VAL A 164 5.02 -24.47 -20.58
CA VAL A 164 6.20 -24.64 -19.74
C VAL A 164 5.91 -25.67 -18.64
N LYS A 165 6.79 -26.65 -18.48
CA LYS A 165 6.63 -27.71 -17.47
C LYS A 165 6.89 -27.17 -16.05
N VAL A 166 6.20 -27.70 -15.05
CA VAL A 166 6.33 -27.32 -13.62
C VAL A 166 7.80 -27.26 -13.14
N LYS A 167 8.66 -28.19 -13.62
CA LYS A 167 10.08 -28.22 -13.28
C LYS A 167 10.83 -26.99 -13.79
N ASP A 168 10.47 -26.55 -15.00
CA ASP A 168 11.14 -25.45 -15.68
C ASP A 168 10.60 -24.10 -15.13
N ILE A 169 9.30 -24.04 -14.79
CA ILE A 169 8.71 -22.90 -14.04
C ILE A 169 9.41 -22.73 -12.69
N ALA A 170 9.70 -23.82 -11.98
CA ALA A 170 10.41 -23.77 -10.70
C ALA A 170 11.81 -23.13 -10.84
N ILE A 171 12.53 -23.46 -11.90
CA ILE A 171 13.84 -22.86 -12.22
C ILE A 171 13.67 -21.38 -12.58
N LEU A 172 12.76 -21.05 -13.50
CA LEU A 172 12.52 -19.68 -13.95
C LEU A 172 12.11 -18.73 -12.82
N GLN A 173 11.34 -19.24 -11.85
CA GLN A 173 10.86 -18.46 -10.71
C GLN A 173 11.77 -18.53 -9.47
N ASN A 174 12.90 -19.22 -9.58
CA ASN A 174 13.80 -19.49 -8.44
C ASN A 174 13.05 -20.04 -7.21
N ARG A 175 12.17 -21.02 -7.43
CA ARG A 175 11.31 -21.65 -6.42
C ARG A 175 11.46 -23.17 -6.45
N SER A 176 11.00 -23.83 -5.39
CA SER A 176 10.94 -25.29 -5.38
C SER A 176 9.81 -25.81 -6.28
N LYS A 177 9.98 -27.05 -6.81
CA LYS A 177 8.91 -27.75 -7.54
C LYS A 177 7.66 -27.91 -6.67
N HIS A 178 7.83 -28.07 -5.35
CA HIS A 178 6.73 -28.18 -4.38
C HIS A 178 5.94 -26.88 -4.36
N THR A 179 6.61 -25.72 -4.28
CA THR A 179 5.98 -24.40 -4.30
C THR A 179 5.14 -24.20 -5.56
N ILE A 180 5.66 -24.53 -6.74
CA ILE A 180 4.91 -24.40 -8.01
C ILE A 180 3.71 -25.33 -8.06
N ARG A 181 3.82 -26.56 -7.52
CA ARG A 181 2.68 -27.48 -7.40
C ARG A 181 1.60 -26.94 -6.46
N THR A 182 2.00 -26.31 -5.36
CA THR A 182 1.06 -25.65 -4.43
C THR A 182 0.35 -24.50 -5.14
N HIS A 183 1.07 -23.59 -5.82
CA HIS A 183 0.44 -22.54 -6.63
C HIS A 183 -0.55 -23.11 -7.65
N LYS A 184 -0.18 -24.18 -8.36
CA LYS A 184 -1.09 -24.82 -9.33
C LYS A 184 -2.36 -25.34 -8.67
N ARG A 185 -2.25 -26.01 -7.51
CA ARG A 185 -3.42 -26.49 -6.76
C ARG A 185 -4.31 -25.34 -6.30
N ASP A 186 -3.69 -24.26 -5.80
CA ASP A 186 -4.40 -23.10 -5.28
C ASP A 186 -5.11 -22.34 -6.42
N ILE A 187 -4.48 -22.22 -7.60
CA ILE A 187 -5.09 -21.71 -8.82
C ILE A 187 -6.34 -22.53 -9.18
N PHE A 188 -6.25 -23.86 -9.17
CA PHE A 188 -7.37 -24.73 -9.50
C PHE A 188 -8.53 -24.55 -8.53
N ALA A 189 -8.24 -24.50 -7.24
CA ALA A 189 -9.24 -24.26 -6.19
C ALA A 189 -9.92 -22.88 -6.35
N LYS A 190 -9.13 -21.84 -6.64
CA LYS A 190 -9.62 -20.47 -6.82
C LYS A 190 -10.47 -20.30 -8.09
N LEU A 191 -10.11 -20.95 -9.17
CA LEU A 191 -10.87 -20.90 -10.44
C LEU A 191 -12.03 -21.91 -10.51
N GLY A 192 -12.16 -22.80 -9.51
CA GLY A 192 -13.21 -23.84 -9.51
C GLY A 192 -13.04 -24.87 -10.61
N VAL A 193 -11.80 -25.20 -11.02
CA VAL A 193 -11.46 -26.09 -12.13
C VAL A 193 -10.62 -27.27 -11.66
N SER A 194 -10.58 -28.32 -12.49
CA SER A 194 -9.89 -29.58 -12.16
C SER A 194 -8.66 -29.85 -13.03
N THR A 195 -8.56 -29.19 -14.17
CA THR A 195 -7.49 -29.42 -15.14
C THR A 195 -6.70 -28.16 -15.49
N THR A 196 -5.48 -28.33 -15.97
CA THR A 196 -4.65 -27.20 -16.42
C THR A 196 -5.27 -26.49 -17.63
N VAL A 197 -5.91 -27.24 -18.51
CA VAL A 197 -6.55 -26.68 -19.71
C VAL A 197 -7.75 -25.82 -19.31
N GLU A 198 -8.61 -26.31 -18.43
CA GLU A 198 -9.72 -25.51 -17.88
C GLU A 198 -9.22 -24.25 -17.21
N ALA A 199 -8.16 -24.33 -16.39
CA ALA A 199 -7.60 -23.18 -15.71
C ALA A 199 -7.10 -22.10 -16.70
N ILE A 200 -6.44 -22.52 -17.79
CA ILE A 200 -5.95 -21.63 -18.84
C ILE A 200 -7.12 -20.98 -19.59
N MET A 201 -8.12 -21.76 -19.98
CA MET A 201 -9.30 -21.25 -20.69
C MET A 201 -10.09 -20.26 -19.84
N THR A 202 -10.34 -20.59 -18.57
CA THR A 202 -10.99 -19.70 -17.61
C THR A 202 -10.19 -18.40 -17.42
N ALA A 203 -8.86 -18.50 -17.35
CA ALA A 203 -7.99 -17.34 -17.19
C ALA A 203 -8.03 -16.41 -18.43
N TYR A 204 -8.13 -16.94 -19.64
CA TYR A 204 -8.34 -16.15 -20.85
C TYR A 204 -9.70 -15.44 -20.83
N THR A 205 -10.76 -16.17 -20.46
CA THR A 205 -12.12 -15.62 -20.38
C THR A 205 -12.23 -14.48 -19.36
N LEU A 206 -11.54 -14.62 -18.22
CA LEU A 206 -11.52 -13.62 -17.15
C LEU A 206 -10.49 -12.48 -17.39
N GLY A 207 -9.73 -12.52 -18.50
CA GLY A 207 -8.71 -11.52 -18.80
C GLY A 207 -7.50 -11.53 -17.87
N LEU A 208 -7.29 -12.60 -17.11
CA LEU A 208 -6.17 -12.75 -16.17
C LEU A 208 -4.83 -12.94 -16.89
N ILE A 209 -4.83 -13.55 -18.06
CA ILE A 209 -3.69 -13.73 -18.95
C ILE A 209 -4.12 -13.45 -20.40
N LYS A 210 -3.17 -13.02 -21.25
CA LYS A 210 -3.43 -12.80 -22.67
C LYS A 210 -3.22 -14.10 -23.44
N PRO A 211 -4.11 -14.43 -24.40
CA PRO A 211 -3.87 -15.56 -25.31
C PRO A 211 -2.60 -15.30 -26.12
N PRO A 212 -1.88 -16.36 -26.54
CA PRO A 212 -0.73 -16.21 -27.42
C PRO A 212 -1.20 -15.57 -28.74
N GLU A 213 -0.41 -14.57 -29.18
CA GLU A 213 -0.65 -13.99 -30.51
C GLU A 213 -0.54 -15.10 -31.57
N THR A 214 -1.64 -15.38 -32.25
CA THR A 214 -1.64 -16.29 -33.40
C THR A 214 -0.77 -15.67 -34.50
N ARG A 215 0.38 -16.33 -34.74
CA ARG A 215 1.19 -16.04 -35.94
C ARG A 215 0.48 -16.54 -37.18
#